data_d68ec250230d66521c34b4dfa0333a53
#
_entry.id   d68ec250230d66521c34b4dfa0333a53
#
_cell.length_a   1.000
_cell.length_b   1.000
_cell.length_c   1.000
_cell.angle_alpha   90.00
_cell.angle_beta   90.00
_cell.angle_gamma   90.00
#
_symmetry.space_group_name_H-M   'P 1'
#
loop_
_entity.id
_entity.type
_entity.pdbx_description
1 polymer ?
#
loop_
_entity_poly.entity_id
_entity_poly.type
_entity_poly.pdbx_seq_one_letter_code
_entity_poly.pdbx_strand_id
1 'polypeptide(L)'
;MNSIFIYKEINGEVIITGLKEGVVTTSIVIPETIEGIPVVEIGPEAFRSTSITDIKIGANIKKIGEKAFYMCNKLRSVTWSHKCDVIPVGCFFGCSNLMQFDFSGIKKLEDVHFMKAVCKRFA
;
A
#
# COMPACT_ATOMS: atom_id res chain seq x y z
N MET A 1 -16.54 5.26 15.36
CA MET A 1 -16.43 4.06 14.56
C MET A 1 -15.01 3.54 14.58
N ASN A 2 -14.81 2.24 14.80
CA ASN A 2 -13.47 1.69 14.94
C ASN A 2 -12.86 1.40 13.57
N SER A 3 -11.71 2.01 13.32
CA SER A 3 -10.93 1.70 12.13
C SER A 3 -10.20 0.37 12.33
N ILE A 4 -9.98 -0.38 11.23
CA ILE A 4 -9.11 -1.57 11.24
C ILE A 4 -7.63 -1.19 11.23
N PHE A 5 -7.31 0.09 11.05
CA PHE A 5 -5.95 0.56 10.88
C PHE A 5 -5.35 1.09 12.18
N ILE A 6 -4.05 0.87 12.34
CA ILE A 6 -3.24 1.62 13.28
C ILE A 6 -2.77 2.85 12.53
N TYR A 7 -2.94 4.03 13.10
CA TYR A 7 -2.58 5.27 12.44
C TYR A 7 -2.19 6.33 13.44
N LYS A 8 -1.56 7.38 12.95
CA LYS A 8 -1.25 8.58 13.74
C LYS A 8 -1.69 9.82 12.96
N GLU A 9 -1.98 10.88 13.70
CA GLU A 9 -2.32 12.16 13.12
C GLU A 9 -1.18 13.13 13.34
N ILE A 10 -0.75 13.78 12.27
CA ILE A 10 0.31 14.80 12.32
C ILE A 10 -0.16 15.96 11.48
N ASN A 11 -0.26 17.14 12.10
CA ASN A 11 -0.62 18.40 11.41
C ASN A 11 -1.91 18.29 10.58
N GLY A 12 -2.92 17.63 11.13
CA GLY A 12 -4.21 17.50 10.46
C GLY A 12 -4.24 16.46 9.35
N GLU A 13 -3.28 15.57 9.31
CA GLU A 13 -3.20 14.51 8.31
C GLU A 13 -3.00 13.16 9.00
N VAL A 14 -3.58 12.10 8.42
CA VAL A 14 -3.47 10.74 8.94
C VAL A 14 -2.42 9.96 8.15
N ILE A 15 -1.55 9.29 8.90
CA ILE A 15 -0.57 8.35 8.35
C ILE A 15 -0.92 6.97 8.88
N ILE A 16 -1.21 6.03 7.98
CA ILE A 16 -1.48 4.64 8.37
C ILE A 16 -0.16 3.96 8.64
N THR A 17 -0.05 3.34 9.82
CA THR A 17 1.18 2.67 10.24
C THR A 17 1.03 1.14 10.32
N GLY A 18 -0.18 0.61 10.18
CA GLY A 18 -0.39 -0.84 10.19
C GLY A 18 -1.84 -1.24 10.28
N LEU A 19 -2.06 -2.53 10.40
CA LEU A 19 -3.37 -3.12 10.68
C LEU A 19 -3.44 -3.48 12.16
N LYS A 20 -4.60 -3.29 12.75
CA LYS A 20 -4.82 -3.70 14.14
C LYS A 20 -4.71 -5.21 14.25
N GLU A 21 -4.22 -5.67 15.40
CA GLU A 21 -4.14 -7.09 15.70
C GLU A 21 -5.53 -7.72 15.66
N GLY A 22 -5.62 -8.94 15.11
CA GLY A 22 -6.87 -9.65 15.01
C GLY A 22 -7.73 -9.33 13.80
N VAL A 23 -7.28 -8.41 12.95
CA VAL A 23 -7.98 -8.11 11.69
C VAL A 23 -7.87 -9.31 10.77
N VAL A 24 -9.03 -9.83 10.33
CA VAL A 24 -9.09 -11.04 9.49
C VAL A 24 -9.47 -10.76 8.05
N THR A 25 -9.87 -9.53 7.73
CA THR A 25 -10.21 -9.18 6.35
C THR A 25 -8.97 -9.17 5.47
N THR A 26 -9.10 -9.66 4.23
CA THR A 26 -7.98 -9.73 3.29
C THR A 26 -8.11 -8.72 2.15
N SER A 27 -9.30 -8.19 1.92
CA SER A 27 -9.51 -7.12 0.95
C SER A 27 -9.59 -5.80 1.69
N ILE A 28 -8.63 -4.93 1.43
CA ILE A 28 -8.47 -3.67 2.17
C ILE A 28 -8.77 -2.49 1.24
N VAL A 29 -9.56 -1.56 1.74
CA VAL A 29 -9.76 -0.26 1.09
C VAL A 29 -9.24 0.81 2.04
N ILE A 30 -8.27 1.58 1.57
CA ILE A 30 -7.76 2.71 2.34
C ILE A 30 -8.79 3.84 2.24
N PRO A 31 -9.35 4.30 3.35
CA PRO A 31 -10.36 5.35 3.31
C PRO A 31 -9.74 6.71 2.97
N GLU A 32 -10.56 7.61 2.44
CA GLU A 32 -10.10 8.97 2.16
C GLU A 32 -9.88 9.76 3.45
N THR A 33 -10.69 9.47 4.47
CA THR A 33 -10.59 10.12 5.78
C THR A 33 -10.75 9.09 6.89
N ILE A 34 -10.18 9.39 8.06
CA ILE A 34 -10.46 8.69 9.31
C ILE A 34 -10.86 9.77 10.31
N GLU A 35 -12.07 9.63 10.87
CA GLU A 35 -12.64 10.62 11.78
C GLU A 35 -12.64 12.05 11.19
N GLY A 36 -12.92 12.15 9.89
CA GLY A 36 -12.97 13.42 9.19
C GLY A 36 -11.61 13.99 8.79
N ILE A 37 -10.52 13.29 9.11
CA ILE A 37 -9.16 13.77 8.85
C ILE A 37 -8.60 13.04 7.62
N PRO A 38 -8.06 13.75 6.63
CA PRO A 38 -7.60 13.11 5.40
C PRO A 38 -6.46 12.12 5.64
N VAL A 39 -6.56 10.96 5.01
CA VAL A 39 -5.51 9.93 5.02
C VAL A 39 -4.61 10.18 3.83
N VAL A 40 -3.36 10.57 4.09
CA VAL A 40 -2.46 11.04 3.03
C VAL A 40 -1.20 10.21 2.87
N GLU A 41 -0.94 9.30 3.78
CA GLU A 41 0.30 8.52 3.72
C GLU A 41 0.11 7.11 4.28
N ILE A 42 0.78 6.15 3.64
CA ILE A 42 1.00 4.82 4.20
C ILE A 42 2.47 4.80 4.62
N GLY A 43 2.71 4.58 5.90
CA GLY A 43 4.06 4.64 6.47
C GLY A 43 4.93 3.45 6.07
N PRO A 44 6.24 3.54 6.36
CA PRO A 44 7.16 2.44 6.08
C PRO A 44 6.71 1.16 6.78
N GLU A 45 6.79 0.04 6.07
CA GLU A 45 6.46 -1.30 6.58
C GLU A 45 5.03 -1.44 7.12
N ALA A 46 4.12 -0.54 6.76
CA ALA A 46 2.77 -0.50 7.35
C ALA A 46 2.01 -1.82 7.20
N PHE A 47 2.13 -2.49 6.07
CA PHE A 47 1.44 -3.76 5.81
C PHE A 47 2.39 -4.93 5.65
N ARG A 48 3.62 -4.79 6.15
CA ARG A 48 4.64 -5.83 6.06
C ARG A 48 4.12 -7.18 6.57
N SER A 49 4.32 -8.22 5.78
CA SER A 49 4.01 -9.62 6.13
C SER A 49 2.54 -9.85 6.51
N THR A 50 1.64 -9.03 6.00
CA THR A 50 0.20 -9.26 6.21
C THR A 50 -0.34 -10.26 5.20
N SER A 51 -1.55 -10.78 5.47
CA SER A 51 -2.22 -11.75 4.60
C SER A 51 -3.21 -11.09 3.64
N ILE A 52 -3.04 -9.81 3.37
CA ILE A 52 -3.93 -9.11 2.43
C ILE A 52 -3.79 -9.68 1.03
N THR A 53 -4.92 -9.77 0.33
CA THR A 53 -4.97 -10.28 -1.05
C THR A 53 -5.21 -9.17 -2.06
N ASP A 54 -5.93 -8.14 -1.67
CA ASP A 54 -6.30 -7.03 -2.54
C ASP A 54 -6.26 -5.74 -1.73
N ILE A 55 -5.69 -4.69 -2.30
CA ILE A 55 -5.72 -3.39 -1.66
C ILE A 55 -6.07 -2.30 -2.68
N LYS A 56 -6.99 -1.43 -2.28
CA LYS A 56 -7.31 -0.22 -3.00
C LYS A 56 -6.78 0.96 -2.22
N ILE A 57 -5.82 1.66 -2.78
CA ILE A 57 -5.18 2.80 -2.15
C ILE A 57 -5.97 4.05 -2.50
N GLY A 58 -6.36 4.80 -1.48
CA GLY A 58 -7.22 5.96 -1.64
C GLY A 58 -6.60 7.08 -2.46
N ALA A 59 -7.45 7.88 -3.09
CA ALA A 59 -7.02 8.97 -3.97
C ALA A 59 -6.24 10.07 -3.24
N ASN A 60 -6.36 10.17 -1.91
CA ASN A 60 -5.65 11.19 -1.14
C ASN A 60 -4.24 10.79 -0.73
N ILE A 61 -3.86 9.54 -0.97
CA ILE A 61 -2.52 9.06 -0.60
C ILE A 61 -1.48 9.68 -1.53
N LYS A 62 -0.57 10.46 -0.95
CA LYS A 62 0.51 11.15 -1.65
C LYS A 62 1.85 10.45 -1.48
N LYS A 63 1.99 9.65 -0.44
CA LYS A 63 3.26 9.03 -0.10
C LYS A 63 3.05 7.63 0.44
N ILE A 64 3.87 6.71 -0.03
CA ILE A 64 3.90 5.32 0.45
C ILE A 64 5.33 5.02 0.83
N GLY A 65 5.55 4.53 2.04
CA GLY A 65 6.88 4.32 2.60
C GLY A 65 7.56 3.07 2.07
N GLU A 66 8.87 3.01 2.28
CA GLU A 66 9.66 1.84 1.90
C GLU A 66 9.11 0.59 2.58
N LYS A 67 9.13 -0.51 1.86
CA LYS A 67 8.69 -1.83 2.37
C LYS A 67 7.24 -1.86 2.86
N ALA A 68 6.40 -0.95 2.38
CA ALA A 68 5.01 -0.87 2.84
C ALA A 68 4.27 -2.20 2.71
N PHE A 69 4.52 -2.97 1.65
CA PHE A 69 3.91 -4.27 1.39
C PHE A 69 4.94 -5.40 1.35
N TYR A 70 6.04 -5.22 2.06
CA TYR A 70 7.13 -6.18 2.11
C TYR A 70 6.61 -7.55 2.57
N MET A 71 6.91 -8.59 1.79
CA MET A 71 6.52 -9.97 2.10
C MET A 71 5.01 -10.20 2.22
N CYS A 72 4.20 -9.40 1.54
CA CYS A 72 2.77 -9.68 1.40
C CYS A 72 2.60 -10.74 0.31
N ASN A 73 2.92 -11.99 0.64
CA ASN A 73 3.01 -13.06 -0.35
C ASN A 73 1.65 -13.53 -0.89
N LYS A 74 0.54 -13.07 -0.31
CA LYS A 74 -0.80 -13.37 -0.81
C LYS A 74 -1.41 -12.21 -1.59
N LEU A 75 -0.74 -11.07 -1.63
CA LEU A 75 -1.22 -9.90 -2.34
C LEU A 75 -1.20 -10.16 -3.84
N ARG A 76 -2.37 -10.05 -4.47
CA ARG A 76 -2.54 -10.31 -5.90
C ARG A 76 -2.98 -9.10 -6.70
N SER A 77 -3.66 -8.13 -6.09
CA SER A 77 -4.08 -6.94 -6.83
C SER A 77 -3.90 -5.68 -5.99
N VAL A 78 -3.43 -4.64 -6.66
CA VAL A 78 -3.21 -3.33 -6.05
C VAL A 78 -3.77 -2.27 -6.98
N THR A 79 -4.65 -1.42 -6.44
CA THR A 79 -5.07 -0.19 -7.11
C THR A 79 -4.28 0.95 -6.47
N TRP A 80 -3.31 1.48 -7.22
CA TRP A 80 -2.38 2.48 -6.72
C TRP A 80 -3.01 3.87 -6.71
N SER A 81 -2.47 4.76 -5.89
CA SER A 81 -2.95 6.15 -5.84
C SER A 81 -2.37 6.96 -7.00
N HIS A 82 -3.21 7.73 -7.68
CA HIS A 82 -2.75 8.61 -8.76
C HIS A 82 -1.87 9.76 -8.27
N LYS A 83 -1.92 10.06 -6.98
CA LYS A 83 -1.10 11.13 -6.38
C LYS A 83 0.27 10.66 -5.94
N CYS A 84 0.49 9.35 -5.90
CA CYS A 84 1.78 8.78 -5.52
C CYS A 84 2.47 8.23 -6.76
N ASP A 85 3.46 8.94 -7.26
CA ASP A 85 4.13 8.60 -8.52
C ASP A 85 5.43 7.81 -8.33
N VAL A 86 5.71 7.38 -7.11
CA VAL A 86 6.95 6.66 -6.76
C VAL A 86 6.59 5.33 -6.11
N ILE A 87 7.17 4.23 -6.61
CA ILE A 87 7.16 2.94 -5.92
C ILE A 87 8.49 2.83 -5.18
N PRO A 88 8.48 2.90 -3.84
CA PRO A 88 9.73 2.96 -3.07
C PRO A 88 10.44 1.62 -2.96
N VAL A 89 11.66 1.66 -2.46
CA VAL A 89 12.52 0.48 -2.30
C VAL A 89 11.83 -0.59 -1.46
N GLY A 90 11.87 -1.82 -1.94
CA GLY A 90 11.36 -2.99 -1.23
C GLY A 90 9.86 -3.03 -1.03
N CYS A 91 9.11 -2.09 -1.61
CA CYS A 91 7.67 -1.97 -1.39
C CYS A 91 6.93 -3.27 -1.64
N PHE A 92 7.27 -3.98 -2.72
CA PHE A 92 6.61 -5.23 -3.09
C PHE A 92 7.56 -6.43 -3.06
N PHE A 93 8.66 -6.33 -2.34
CA PHE A 93 9.57 -7.46 -2.19
C PHE A 93 8.83 -8.64 -1.57
N GLY A 94 8.92 -9.80 -2.19
CA GLY A 94 8.26 -11.00 -1.69
C GLY A 94 6.77 -11.09 -2.00
N CYS A 95 6.21 -10.14 -2.75
CA CYS A 95 4.82 -10.21 -3.19
C CYS A 95 4.71 -11.15 -4.39
N SER A 96 4.92 -12.44 -4.14
CA SER A 96 5.07 -13.44 -5.20
C SER A 96 3.79 -13.73 -5.99
N ASN A 97 2.64 -13.32 -5.48
CA ASN A 97 1.35 -13.52 -6.16
C ASN A 97 0.79 -12.27 -6.80
N LEU A 98 1.56 -11.18 -6.83
CA LEU A 98 1.09 -9.92 -7.40
C LEU A 98 0.87 -10.09 -8.91
N MET A 99 -0.36 -9.87 -9.37
CA MET A 99 -0.77 -10.11 -10.75
C MET A 99 -1.44 -8.92 -11.41
N GLN A 100 -2.03 -8.02 -10.64
CA GLN A 100 -2.76 -6.88 -11.19
C GLN A 100 -2.26 -5.59 -10.55
N PHE A 101 -1.73 -4.72 -11.38
CA PHE A 101 -1.19 -3.44 -10.94
C PHE A 101 -1.23 -2.47 -12.12
N ASP A 102 -1.81 -1.30 -11.91
CA ASP A 102 -1.88 -0.26 -12.94
C ASP A 102 -0.66 0.67 -12.80
N PHE A 103 0.18 0.70 -13.82
CA PHE A 103 1.39 1.53 -13.86
C PHE A 103 1.16 2.97 -14.28
N SER A 104 -0.04 3.28 -14.75
CA SER A 104 -0.29 4.65 -15.22
C SER A 104 -0.08 5.62 -14.04
N GLY A 105 0.67 6.68 -14.27
CA GLY A 105 0.98 7.64 -13.22
C GLY A 105 2.24 7.37 -12.41
N ILE A 106 2.86 6.20 -12.54
CA ILE A 106 4.13 5.93 -11.88
C ILE A 106 5.25 6.59 -12.68
N LYS A 107 6.02 7.45 -12.01
CA LYS A 107 7.14 8.17 -12.65
C LYS A 107 8.51 7.66 -12.19
N LYS A 108 8.55 7.05 -11.00
CA LYS A 108 9.82 6.57 -10.46
C LYS A 108 9.63 5.21 -9.79
N LEU A 109 10.45 4.25 -10.20
CA LEU A 109 10.40 2.89 -9.67
C LEU A 109 11.72 2.60 -8.96
N GLU A 110 11.67 2.58 -7.63
CA GLU A 110 12.83 2.30 -6.80
C GLU A 110 12.91 0.84 -6.37
N ASP A 111 11.81 0.10 -6.53
CA ASP A 111 11.75 -1.30 -6.14
C ASP A 111 12.20 -2.20 -7.29
N VAL A 112 13.47 -2.59 -7.28
CA VAL A 112 14.04 -3.44 -8.35
C VAL A 112 13.41 -4.83 -8.39
N HIS A 113 12.97 -5.35 -7.26
CA HIS A 113 12.31 -6.66 -7.22
C HIS A 113 10.94 -6.60 -7.86
N PHE A 114 10.22 -5.52 -7.64
CA PHE A 114 8.94 -5.29 -8.28
C PHE A 114 9.13 -5.19 -9.80
N MET A 115 10.14 -4.47 -10.24
CA MET A 115 10.45 -4.33 -11.66
C MET A 115 10.63 -5.69 -12.33
N LYS A 116 11.39 -6.58 -11.70
CA LYS A 116 11.62 -7.93 -12.24
C LYS A 116 10.32 -8.73 -12.34
N ALA A 117 9.50 -8.69 -11.29
CA ALA A 117 8.22 -9.40 -11.25
C ALA A 117 7.28 -8.88 -12.33
N VAL A 118 7.23 -7.56 -12.48
CA VAL A 118 6.37 -6.89 -13.45
C VAL A 118 6.78 -7.22 -14.88
N CYS A 119 8.06 -7.13 -15.21
CA CYS A 119 8.55 -7.46 -16.54
C CYS A 119 8.17 -8.89 -16.92
N LYS A 120 8.20 -9.79 -15.96
CA LYS A 120 7.85 -11.20 -16.18
C LYS A 120 6.36 -11.42 -16.39
N ARG A 121 5.50 -10.67 -15.67
CA ARG A 121 4.06 -10.92 -15.62
C ARG A 121 3.23 -10.01 -16.53
N PHE A 122 3.69 -8.78 -16.74
CA PHE A 122 2.93 -7.75 -17.46
C PHE A 122 3.62 -7.29 -18.76
N ALA A 123 4.73 -7.85 -19.09
CA ALA A 123 5.46 -7.51 -20.32
C ALA A 123 4.75 -8.02 -21.59
#